data_5098deff1f32037e47b5ced8c4fc61d6
#
_entry.id   5098deff1f32037e47b5ced8c4fc61d6
#
_cell.length_a   1.000
_cell.length_b   1.000
_cell.length_c   1.000
_cell.angle_alpha   90.00
_cell.angle_beta   90.00
_cell.angle_gamma   90.00
#
_symmetry.space_group_name_H-M   'P 1'
#
loop_
_entity.id
_entity.type
_entity.pdbx_description
1 polymer ?
#
loop_
_entity_poly.entity_id
_entity_poly.type
_entity_poly.pdbx_seq_one_letter_code
_entity_poly.pdbx_strand_id
1 'polypeptide(L)'
;MLIDNLDKGWPTRGASREDILILRSLLGATRKLQRQLERRSVAFHCLVFLRNDIHDLLVAETPDKGKDTAIVLDWDDAEAFKRIVYNRVSGTLTEKASFLEAWQAIADVQIGARDSFSYLVERTLMRPRDLLRFVRRCIEVAVNRGHERITSDDMLKAEESYSEDMLLETQFELRDVYRENADPFYKFLGCNVYISSGEVLERANGDEKLVELLVWFGFLGVKEPRQLEPRFSYEVRYNVAKLLAPVKENKAVFVIHPAFRRALECTG
;
A
#
# COMPACT_ATOMS: atom_id res chain seq x y z
N MET A 1 17.59 -5.39 -20.31
CA MET A 1 16.18 -5.69 -20.62
C MET A 1 15.36 -5.48 -19.34
N LEU A 2 14.17 -4.87 -19.45
CA LEU A 2 13.23 -4.71 -18.34
C LEU A 2 11.96 -5.46 -18.70
N ILE A 3 11.45 -6.27 -17.78
CA ILE A 3 10.19 -7.01 -17.92
C ILE A 3 9.31 -6.64 -16.74
N ASP A 4 8.17 -6.04 -17.04
CA ASP A 4 7.21 -5.55 -16.06
C ASP A 4 5.79 -6.02 -16.42
N ASN A 5 4.86 -5.95 -15.48
CA ASN A 5 3.45 -6.29 -15.67
C ASN A 5 3.18 -7.75 -16.11
N LEU A 6 4.04 -8.68 -15.75
CA LEU A 6 3.82 -10.11 -16.04
C LEU A 6 2.59 -10.70 -15.33
N ASP A 7 2.28 -10.12 -14.18
CA ASP A 7 1.18 -10.49 -13.30
C ASP A 7 -0.06 -9.60 -13.48
N LYS A 8 -0.11 -8.81 -14.57
CA LYS A 8 -1.25 -7.94 -14.85
C LYS A 8 -2.52 -8.77 -15.09
N GLY A 9 -3.54 -8.50 -14.28
CA GLY A 9 -4.81 -9.21 -14.32
C GLY A 9 -4.82 -10.52 -13.55
N TRP A 10 -3.74 -10.87 -12.87
CA TRP A 10 -3.76 -12.00 -11.94
C TRP A 10 -4.38 -11.59 -10.61
N PRO A 11 -5.26 -12.44 -10.06
CA PRO A 11 -5.86 -12.15 -8.76
C PRO A 11 -4.77 -12.09 -7.68
N THR A 12 -4.98 -11.23 -6.71
CA THR A 12 -4.13 -11.15 -5.53
C THR A 12 -4.18 -12.48 -4.78
N ARG A 13 -3.03 -13.10 -4.47
CA ARG A 13 -2.92 -14.44 -3.88
C ARG A 13 -3.57 -15.57 -4.69
N GLY A 14 -3.81 -15.37 -5.98
CA GLY A 14 -4.61 -16.29 -6.80
C GLY A 14 -3.99 -16.73 -8.11
N ALA A 15 -2.66 -16.60 -8.28
CA ALA A 15 -1.99 -17.13 -9.46
C ALA A 15 -2.18 -18.65 -9.58
N SER A 16 -2.50 -19.12 -10.78
CA SER A 16 -2.61 -20.55 -11.02
C SER A 16 -1.23 -21.22 -10.97
N ARG A 17 -1.21 -22.54 -10.79
CA ARG A 17 0.05 -23.29 -10.83
C ARG A 17 0.73 -23.16 -12.20
N GLU A 18 -0.04 -23.11 -13.26
CA GLU A 18 0.42 -22.91 -14.63
C GLU A 18 1.11 -21.55 -14.79
N ASP A 19 0.54 -20.48 -14.24
CA ASP A 19 1.11 -19.14 -14.26
C ASP A 19 2.46 -19.10 -13.55
N ILE A 20 2.57 -19.74 -12.39
CA ILE A 20 3.82 -19.84 -11.63
C ILE A 20 4.88 -20.64 -12.42
N LEU A 21 4.49 -21.71 -13.12
CA LEU A 21 5.38 -22.47 -13.97
C LEU A 21 5.88 -21.66 -15.18
N ILE A 22 5.03 -20.86 -15.79
CA ILE A 22 5.38 -19.94 -16.88
C ILE A 22 6.41 -18.91 -16.39
N LEU A 23 6.18 -18.26 -15.25
CA LEU A 23 7.13 -17.33 -14.64
C LEU A 23 8.47 -17.98 -14.37
N ARG A 24 8.46 -19.16 -13.79
CA ARG A 24 9.68 -19.93 -13.50
C ARG A 24 10.46 -20.24 -14.77
N SER A 25 9.75 -20.62 -15.82
CA SER A 25 10.37 -20.89 -17.14
C SER A 25 10.97 -19.62 -17.73
N LEU A 26 10.29 -18.48 -17.64
CA LEU A 26 10.78 -17.19 -18.08
C LEU A 26 12.05 -16.78 -17.31
N LEU A 27 12.05 -16.86 -15.98
CA LEU A 27 13.22 -16.56 -15.15
C LEU A 27 14.40 -17.50 -15.48
N GLY A 28 14.12 -18.77 -15.76
CA GLY A 28 15.13 -19.72 -16.21
C GLY A 28 15.71 -19.36 -17.59
N ALA A 29 14.86 -18.92 -18.52
CA ALA A 29 15.28 -18.51 -19.87
C ALA A 29 16.12 -17.22 -19.85
N THR A 30 15.72 -16.21 -19.06
CA THR A 30 16.47 -14.95 -18.92
C THR A 30 17.87 -15.19 -18.37
N ARG A 31 18.04 -16.09 -17.39
CA ARG A 31 19.34 -16.47 -16.83
C ARG A 31 20.21 -17.21 -17.86
N LYS A 32 19.61 -18.12 -18.64
CA LYS A 32 20.35 -18.81 -19.71
C LYS A 32 20.85 -17.82 -20.77
N LEU A 33 19.98 -16.88 -21.16
CA LEU A 33 20.32 -15.83 -22.13
C LEU A 33 21.44 -14.94 -21.58
N GLN A 34 21.37 -14.50 -20.34
CA GLN A 34 22.40 -13.70 -19.70
C GLN A 34 23.75 -14.41 -19.75
N ARG A 35 23.82 -15.67 -19.30
CA ARG A 35 25.07 -16.48 -19.35
C ARG A 35 25.62 -16.68 -20.77
N GLN A 36 24.75 -16.85 -21.78
CA GLN A 36 25.17 -17.01 -23.16
C GLN A 36 25.78 -15.72 -23.73
N LEU A 37 25.20 -14.57 -23.40
CA LEU A 37 25.69 -13.26 -23.82
C LEU A 37 26.99 -12.90 -23.11
N GLU A 38 27.10 -13.16 -21.82
CA GLU A 38 28.32 -12.99 -21.02
C GLU A 38 29.50 -13.80 -21.64
N ARG A 39 29.27 -15.07 -22.03
CA ARG A 39 30.28 -15.89 -22.71
C ARG A 39 30.75 -15.31 -24.06
N ARG A 40 29.95 -14.42 -24.66
CA ARG A 40 30.28 -13.71 -25.90
C ARG A 40 30.77 -12.28 -25.64
N SER A 41 31.13 -11.97 -24.39
CA SER A 41 31.54 -10.64 -23.93
C SER A 41 30.52 -9.52 -24.20
N VAL A 42 29.25 -9.88 -24.24
CA VAL A 42 28.14 -8.92 -24.34
C VAL A 42 27.58 -8.65 -22.95
N ALA A 43 27.70 -7.41 -22.48
CA ALA A 43 27.09 -6.98 -21.24
C ALA A 43 25.56 -7.01 -21.37
N PHE A 44 24.90 -7.82 -20.55
CA PHE A 44 23.44 -7.96 -20.55
C PHE A 44 22.93 -8.09 -19.12
N HIS A 45 21.98 -7.22 -18.78
CA HIS A 45 21.23 -7.30 -17.52
C HIS A 45 19.74 -7.42 -17.81
N CYS A 46 19.08 -8.32 -17.12
CA CYS A 46 17.63 -8.47 -17.17
C CYS A 46 17.04 -8.24 -15.76
N LEU A 47 16.13 -7.27 -15.65
CA LEU A 47 15.35 -7.02 -14.45
C LEU A 47 13.90 -7.45 -14.72
N VAL A 48 13.38 -8.29 -13.84
CA VAL A 48 12.00 -8.75 -13.87
C VAL A 48 11.31 -8.22 -12.61
N PHE A 49 10.26 -7.44 -12.80
CA PHE A 49 9.46 -6.89 -11.70
C PHE A 49 8.29 -7.82 -11.44
N LEU A 50 8.12 -8.20 -10.17
CA LEU A 50 7.04 -9.06 -9.70
C LEU A 50 6.45 -8.48 -8.42
N ARG A 51 5.17 -8.72 -8.21
CA ARG A 51 4.52 -8.48 -6.91
C ARG A 51 5.10 -9.43 -5.87
N ASN A 52 5.19 -8.98 -4.61
CA ASN A 52 5.75 -9.78 -3.52
C ASN A 52 4.97 -11.08 -3.28
N ASP A 53 3.63 -11.03 -3.35
CA ASP A 53 2.78 -12.22 -3.18
C ASP A 53 3.04 -13.28 -4.27
N ILE A 54 3.28 -12.88 -5.51
CA ILE A 54 3.63 -13.77 -6.62
C ILE A 54 5.04 -14.34 -6.45
N HIS A 55 5.98 -13.50 -6.00
CA HIS A 55 7.33 -13.97 -5.69
C HIS A 55 7.33 -15.01 -4.57
N ASP A 56 6.53 -14.81 -3.52
CA ASP A 56 6.42 -15.76 -2.41
C ASP A 56 5.85 -17.11 -2.86
N LEU A 57 4.84 -17.11 -3.74
CA LEU A 57 4.32 -18.34 -4.38
C LEU A 57 5.40 -19.04 -5.20
N LEU A 58 6.16 -18.29 -6.01
CA LEU A 58 7.26 -18.81 -6.80
C LEU A 58 8.34 -19.49 -5.93
N VAL A 59 8.71 -18.84 -4.82
CA VAL A 59 9.70 -19.37 -3.86
C VAL A 59 9.17 -20.60 -3.13
N ALA A 60 7.87 -20.61 -2.77
CA ALA A 60 7.25 -21.74 -2.07
C ALA A 60 7.28 -23.02 -2.91
N GLU A 61 7.11 -22.91 -4.24
CA GLU A 61 7.13 -24.04 -5.17
C GLU A 61 8.54 -24.40 -5.69
N THR A 62 9.57 -23.63 -5.31
CA THR A 62 10.93 -23.88 -5.80
C THR A 62 11.74 -24.66 -4.76
N PRO A 63 12.29 -25.87 -5.09
CA PRO A 63 13.11 -26.66 -4.16
C PRO A 63 14.41 -25.98 -3.74
N ASP A 64 14.96 -25.14 -4.59
CA ASP A 64 16.25 -24.43 -4.43
C ASP A 64 16.03 -23.05 -3.76
N LYS A 65 15.53 -23.03 -2.52
CA LYS A 65 15.35 -21.80 -1.74
C LYS A 65 16.71 -21.10 -1.55
N GLY A 66 16.78 -19.82 -1.95
CA GLY A 66 17.91 -18.94 -1.67
C GLY A 66 18.99 -18.81 -2.77
N LYS A 67 18.82 -19.43 -3.94
CA LYS A 67 19.74 -19.22 -5.08
C LYS A 67 19.35 -18.06 -5.99
N ASP A 68 18.19 -17.48 -5.79
CA ASP A 68 17.69 -16.37 -6.59
C ASP A 68 18.04 -15.05 -5.93
N THR A 69 18.73 -14.19 -6.67
CA THR A 69 19.03 -12.82 -6.24
C THR A 69 17.78 -11.98 -6.48
N ALA A 70 16.86 -11.97 -5.53
CA ALA A 70 15.73 -11.04 -5.50
C ALA A 70 16.08 -9.83 -4.64
N ILE A 71 15.72 -8.65 -5.10
CA ILE A 71 15.77 -7.41 -4.31
C ILE A 71 14.33 -7.02 -4.04
N VAL A 72 13.97 -6.96 -2.78
CA VAL A 72 12.65 -6.49 -2.34
C VAL A 72 12.69 -4.97 -2.29
N LEU A 73 11.74 -4.32 -2.96
CA LEU A 73 11.53 -2.89 -2.87
C LEU A 73 10.46 -2.63 -1.81
N ASP A 74 10.90 -2.37 -0.59
CA ASP A 74 10.04 -1.97 0.52
C ASP A 74 9.97 -0.45 0.63
N TRP A 75 8.76 0.04 0.94
CA TRP A 75 8.48 1.46 1.15
C TRP A 75 8.11 1.69 2.62
N ASP A 76 8.99 1.26 3.52
CA ASP A 76 8.82 1.35 4.97
C ASP A 76 9.42 2.63 5.57
N ASP A 77 10.11 3.43 4.75
CA ASP A 77 10.78 4.65 5.16
C ASP A 77 10.06 5.91 4.65
N ALA A 78 9.54 6.73 5.57
CA ALA A 78 8.91 8.01 5.27
C ALA A 78 9.84 8.99 4.50
N GLU A 79 11.16 8.88 4.69
CA GLU A 79 12.14 9.70 3.95
C GLU A 79 12.17 9.34 2.45
N ALA A 80 11.88 8.09 2.10
CA ALA A 80 11.72 7.71 0.70
C ALA A 80 10.54 8.44 0.04
N PHE A 81 9.45 8.63 0.75
CA PHE A 81 8.29 9.39 0.29
C PHE A 81 8.59 10.88 0.11
N LYS A 82 9.34 11.49 1.03
CA LYS A 82 9.82 12.88 0.89
C LYS A 82 10.66 13.04 -0.38
N ARG A 83 11.58 12.10 -0.65
CA ARG A 83 12.41 12.14 -1.87
C ARG A 83 11.58 12.05 -3.15
N ILE A 84 10.52 11.23 -3.19
CA ILE A 84 9.64 11.12 -4.35
C ILE A 84 8.95 12.44 -4.65
N VAL A 85 8.38 13.09 -3.65
CA VAL A 85 7.69 14.38 -3.82
C VAL A 85 8.71 15.48 -4.12
N TYR A 86 9.81 15.52 -3.39
CA TYR A 86 10.90 16.48 -3.63
C TYR A 86 11.38 16.46 -5.08
N ASN A 87 11.68 15.29 -5.62
CA ASN A 87 12.17 15.14 -7.00
C ASN A 87 11.16 15.64 -8.06
N ARG A 88 9.88 15.67 -7.74
CA ARG A 88 8.84 16.20 -8.63
C ARG A 88 8.69 17.71 -8.52
N VAL A 89 8.87 18.26 -7.34
CA VAL A 89 8.70 19.68 -7.05
C VAL A 89 9.99 20.47 -7.34
N SER A 90 11.15 19.90 -7.02
CA SER A 90 12.45 20.57 -7.13
C SER A 90 12.79 21.01 -8.56
N GLY A 91 12.25 20.35 -9.58
CA GLY A 91 12.42 20.77 -10.99
C GLY A 91 11.80 22.14 -11.31
N THR A 92 10.92 22.66 -10.46
CA THR A 92 10.28 23.96 -10.60
C THR A 92 10.95 25.05 -9.74
N LEU A 93 11.89 24.67 -8.87
CA LEU A 93 12.61 25.58 -7.98
C LEU A 93 13.90 26.05 -8.63
N THR A 94 14.23 27.33 -8.42
CA THR A 94 15.41 27.98 -9.02
C THR A 94 16.73 27.67 -8.29
N GLU A 95 16.66 27.15 -7.06
CA GLU A 95 17.81 26.84 -6.22
C GLU A 95 17.67 25.46 -5.56
N LYS A 96 18.80 24.90 -5.10
CA LYS A 96 18.80 23.68 -4.28
C LYS A 96 18.17 23.95 -2.92
N ALA A 97 16.88 23.65 -2.80
CA ALA A 97 16.12 23.79 -1.56
C ALA A 97 16.11 22.46 -0.77
N SER A 98 15.94 22.54 0.54
CA SER A 98 15.59 21.38 1.37
C SER A 98 14.18 20.86 1.04
N PHE A 99 13.83 19.66 1.48
CA PHE A 99 12.46 19.15 1.32
C PHE A 99 11.44 20.10 1.96
N LEU A 100 11.73 20.62 3.16
CA LEU A 100 10.81 21.51 3.87
C LEU A 100 10.55 22.79 3.08
N GLU A 101 11.58 23.42 2.54
CA GLU A 101 11.45 24.61 1.71
C GLU A 101 10.67 24.33 0.42
N ALA A 102 10.95 23.18 -0.22
CA ALA A 102 10.23 22.75 -1.41
C ALA A 102 8.74 22.48 -1.12
N TRP A 103 8.43 21.82 0.01
CA TRP A 103 7.07 21.57 0.42
C TRP A 103 6.35 22.88 0.80
N GLN A 104 7.02 23.75 1.55
CA GLN A 104 6.52 25.07 1.94
C GLN A 104 6.18 25.98 0.75
N ALA A 105 6.92 25.83 -0.35
CA ALA A 105 6.65 26.61 -1.57
C ALA A 105 5.30 26.24 -2.22
N ILE A 106 4.81 25.01 -2.05
CA ILE A 106 3.60 24.53 -2.72
C ILE A 106 2.43 24.24 -1.76
N ALA A 107 2.69 24.09 -0.45
CA ALA A 107 1.68 23.64 0.50
C ALA A 107 1.85 24.24 1.89
N ASP A 108 0.79 24.24 2.69
CA ASP A 108 0.87 24.51 4.13
C ASP A 108 1.62 23.34 4.81
N VAL A 109 2.50 23.68 5.74
CA VAL A 109 3.32 22.67 6.45
C VAL A 109 2.60 22.03 7.63
N GLN A 110 1.43 22.52 8.01
CA GLN A 110 0.67 22.01 9.14
C GLN A 110 -0.81 21.86 8.80
N ILE A 111 -1.44 20.83 9.38
CA ILE A 111 -2.88 20.63 9.46
C ILE A 111 -3.23 20.54 10.94
N GLY A 112 -3.77 21.62 11.51
CA GLY A 112 -3.91 21.75 12.97
C GLY A 112 -2.54 21.70 13.66
N ALA A 113 -2.36 20.74 14.58
CA ALA A 113 -1.10 20.52 15.30
C ALA A 113 -0.18 19.46 14.62
N ARG A 114 -0.54 18.94 13.45
CA ARG A 114 0.19 17.85 12.78
C ARG A 114 0.99 18.38 11.61
N ASP A 115 2.15 17.78 11.35
CA ASP A 115 2.88 17.98 10.11
C ASP A 115 2.03 17.49 8.91
N SER A 116 1.86 18.37 7.92
CA SER A 116 0.95 18.10 6.80
C SER A 116 1.43 16.99 5.90
N PHE A 117 2.74 16.85 5.69
CA PHE A 117 3.27 15.79 4.87
C PHE A 117 3.11 14.42 5.56
N SER A 118 3.41 14.33 6.84
CA SER A 118 3.17 13.13 7.66
C SER A 118 1.69 12.75 7.66
N TYR A 119 0.81 13.75 7.76
CA TYR A 119 -0.65 13.55 7.67
C TYR A 119 -1.06 12.87 6.36
N LEU A 120 -0.48 13.29 5.22
CA LEU A 120 -0.75 12.65 3.92
C LEU A 120 -0.18 11.23 3.87
N VAL A 121 1.05 11.02 4.34
CA VAL A 121 1.71 9.70 4.32
C VAL A 121 0.93 8.68 5.17
N GLU A 122 0.48 9.05 6.37
CA GLU A 122 -0.33 8.19 7.25
C GLU A 122 -1.61 7.66 6.58
N ARG A 123 -2.11 8.37 5.56
CA ARG A 123 -3.32 8.01 4.81
C ARG A 123 -3.04 7.26 3.51
N THR A 124 -1.81 6.82 3.33
CA THR A 124 -1.43 5.91 2.24
C THR A 124 -1.24 4.50 2.79
N LEU A 125 -1.35 3.49 1.96
CA LEU A 125 -0.99 2.12 2.34
C LEU A 125 0.53 1.90 2.19
N MET A 126 1.34 2.92 2.51
CA MET A 126 2.79 2.96 2.27
C MET A 126 3.14 2.61 0.81
N ARG A 127 2.29 3.03 -0.12
CA ARG A 127 2.50 2.88 -1.57
C ARG A 127 2.79 4.26 -2.18
N PRO A 128 3.90 4.45 -2.91
CA PRO A 128 4.22 5.75 -3.54
C PRO A 128 3.11 6.28 -4.46
N ARG A 129 2.39 5.38 -5.13
CA ARG A 129 1.26 5.73 -6.00
C ARG A 129 0.16 6.43 -5.21
N ASP A 130 -0.15 5.95 -4.01
CA ASP A 130 -1.22 6.49 -3.18
C ASP A 130 -0.89 7.91 -2.71
N LEU A 131 0.37 8.14 -2.28
CA LEU A 131 0.83 9.48 -1.91
C LEU A 131 0.74 10.45 -3.10
N LEU A 132 1.24 10.06 -4.26
CA LEU A 132 1.20 10.91 -5.45
C LEU A 132 -0.24 11.24 -5.88
N ARG A 133 -1.15 10.28 -5.73
CA ARG A 133 -2.57 10.49 -5.97
C ARG A 133 -3.17 11.48 -4.98
N PHE A 134 -2.85 11.32 -3.69
CA PHE A 134 -3.37 12.24 -2.68
C PHE A 134 -2.86 13.67 -2.90
N VAL A 135 -1.56 13.86 -3.11
CA VAL A 135 -0.99 15.17 -3.43
C VAL A 135 -1.66 15.77 -4.69
N ARG A 136 -1.88 14.96 -5.72
CA ARG A 136 -2.60 15.40 -6.92
C ARG A 136 -4.02 15.85 -6.61
N ARG A 137 -4.77 15.13 -5.77
CA ARG A 137 -6.11 15.54 -5.33
C ARG A 137 -6.07 16.89 -4.58
N CYS A 138 -5.06 17.09 -3.72
CA CYS A 138 -4.86 18.37 -3.04
C CYS A 138 -4.64 19.52 -4.03
N ILE A 139 -3.81 19.29 -5.06
CA ILE A 139 -3.59 20.27 -6.13
C ILE A 139 -4.89 20.57 -6.89
N GLU A 140 -5.64 19.54 -7.27
CA GLU A 140 -6.92 19.67 -7.99
C GLU A 140 -7.92 20.54 -7.18
N VAL A 141 -8.02 20.30 -5.86
CA VAL A 141 -8.90 21.09 -4.97
C VAL A 141 -8.40 22.52 -4.88
N ALA A 142 -7.11 22.77 -4.65
CA ALA A 142 -6.55 24.11 -4.55
C ALA A 142 -6.77 24.90 -5.83
N VAL A 143 -6.48 24.33 -6.99
CA VAL A 143 -6.70 24.97 -8.32
C VAL A 143 -8.17 25.29 -8.53
N ASN A 144 -9.09 24.40 -8.23
CA ASN A 144 -10.53 24.63 -8.39
C ASN A 144 -11.06 25.73 -7.45
N ARG A 145 -10.36 25.96 -6.34
CA ARG A 145 -10.69 27.03 -5.38
C ARG A 145 -9.94 28.35 -5.67
N GLY A 146 -9.09 28.38 -6.69
CA GLY A 146 -8.29 29.55 -7.07
C GLY A 146 -7.13 29.85 -6.12
N HIS A 147 -6.66 28.87 -5.37
CA HIS A 147 -5.52 29.01 -4.48
C HIS A 147 -4.20 28.82 -5.25
N GLU A 148 -3.22 29.67 -4.98
CA GLU A 148 -1.85 29.55 -5.55
C GLU A 148 -1.02 28.45 -4.89
N ARG A 149 -1.41 28.02 -3.68
CA ARG A 149 -0.77 26.99 -2.87
C ARG A 149 -1.84 26.08 -2.26
N ILE A 150 -1.45 24.87 -1.97
CA ILE A 150 -2.31 23.91 -1.25
C ILE A 150 -2.45 24.36 0.20
N THR A 151 -3.64 24.71 0.62
CA THR A 151 -3.92 25.04 2.01
C THR A 151 -4.24 23.78 2.82
N SER A 152 -4.17 23.88 4.16
CA SER A 152 -4.61 22.80 5.06
C SER A 152 -6.07 22.39 4.80
N ASP A 153 -6.94 23.34 4.49
CA ASP A 153 -8.33 23.14 4.14
C ASP A 153 -8.51 22.38 2.81
N ASP A 154 -7.64 22.66 1.82
CA ASP A 154 -7.65 21.91 0.56
C ASP A 154 -7.25 20.45 0.76
N MET A 155 -6.28 20.19 1.65
CA MET A 155 -5.87 18.82 1.99
C MET A 155 -7.01 18.05 2.66
N LEU A 156 -7.70 18.66 3.64
CA LEU A 156 -8.84 18.06 4.32
C LEU A 156 -10.02 17.80 3.35
N LYS A 157 -10.24 18.72 2.40
CA LYS A 157 -11.28 18.54 1.39
C LYS A 157 -10.91 17.47 0.37
N ALA A 158 -9.64 17.41 -0.03
CA ALA A 158 -9.14 16.39 -0.94
C ALA A 158 -9.21 14.98 -0.33
N GLU A 159 -9.06 14.85 0.98
CA GLU A 159 -9.16 13.57 1.69
C GLU A 159 -10.51 12.89 1.50
N GLU A 160 -11.60 13.64 1.36
CA GLU A 160 -12.93 13.08 1.15
C GLU A 160 -12.96 12.18 -0.10
N SER A 161 -12.67 12.77 -1.26
CA SER A 161 -12.66 12.03 -2.52
C SER A 161 -11.51 11.00 -2.60
N TYR A 162 -10.37 11.31 -2.01
CA TYR A 162 -9.24 10.37 -1.96
C TYR A 162 -9.59 9.10 -1.16
N SER A 163 -10.22 9.26 -0.01
CA SER A 163 -10.64 8.15 0.85
C SER A 163 -11.69 7.26 0.17
N GLU A 164 -12.62 7.85 -0.57
CA GLU A 164 -13.59 7.13 -1.39
C GLU A 164 -12.91 6.33 -2.52
N ASP A 165 -11.97 6.95 -3.24
CA ASP A 165 -11.19 6.28 -4.28
C ASP A 165 -10.41 5.09 -3.71
N MET A 166 -9.76 5.28 -2.54
CA MET A 166 -9.01 4.21 -1.87
C MET A 166 -9.89 3.05 -1.46
N LEU A 167 -11.09 3.33 -0.92
CA LEU A 167 -12.07 2.32 -0.54
C LEU A 167 -12.52 1.51 -1.77
N LEU A 168 -12.87 2.20 -2.85
CA LEU A 168 -13.33 1.59 -4.09
C LEU A 168 -12.26 0.71 -4.73
N GLU A 169 -11.01 1.18 -4.78
CA GLU A 169 -9.91 0.39 -5.35
C GLU A 169 -9.62 -0.87 -4.52
N THR A 170 -9.55 -0.71 -3.19
CA THR A 170 -9.33 -1.85 -2.30
C THR A 170 -10.47 -2.86 -2.42
N GLN A 171 -11.70 -2.39 -2.64
CA GLN A 171 -12.85 -3.25 -2.89
C GLN A 171 -12.71 -4.03 -4.21
N PHE A 172 -12.23 -3.41 -5.28
CA PHE A 172 -11.94 -4.13 -6.53
C PHE A 172 -10.84 -5.18 -6.34
N GLU A 173 -9.75 -4.83 -5.66
CA GLU A 173 -8.69 -5.80 -5.34
C GLU A 173 -9.22 -6.98 -4.49
N LEU A 174 -10.11 -6.72 -3.54
CA LEU A 174 -10.71 -7.76 -2.71
C LEU A 174 -11.64 -8.67 -3.52
N ARG A 175 -12.45 -8.14 -4.45
CA ARG A 175 -13.37 -8.94 -5.29
C ARG A 175 -12.66 -9.97 -6.14
N ASP A 176 -11.41 -9.74 -6.51
CA ASP A 176 -10.62 -10.69 -7.29
C ASP A 176 -10.34 -11.99 -6.51
N VAL A 177 -10.27 -11.92 -5.18
CA VAL A 177 -9.93 -13.06 -4.31
C VAL A 177 -11.08 -13.53 -3.42
N TYR A 178 -12.11 -12.69 -3.26
CA TYR A 178 -13.26 -12.94 -2.40
C TYR A 178 -14.56 -12.52 -3.09
N ARG A 179 -15.31 -13.52 -3.58
CA ARG A 179 -16.50 -13.28 -4.42
C ARG A 179 -17.82 -13.34 -3.66
N GLU A 180 -17.80 -13.75 -2.40
CA GLU A 180 -19.01 -14.08 -1.64
C GLU A 180 -19.79 -12.86 -1.13
N ASN A 181 -19.19 -11.68 -1.10
CA ASN A 181 -19.83 -10.49 -0.55
C ASN A 181 -19.54 -9.24 -1.40
N ALA A 182 -20.59 -8.57 -1.85
CA ALA A 182 -20.46 -7.45 -2.79
C ALA A 182 -19.70 -6.26 -2.19
N ASP A 183 -19.95 -5.89 -0.93
CA ASP A 183 -19.44 -4.65 -0.33
C ASP A 183 -19.10 -4.80 1.17
N PRO A 184 -18.06 -5.58 1.54
CA PRO A 184 -17.76 -5.83 2.95
C PRO A 184 -17.29 -4.59 3.71
N PHE A 185 -16.70 -3.60 3.04
CA PHE A 185 -16.19 -2.39 3.66
C PHE A 185 -17.31 -1.49 4.20
N TYR A 186 -18.43 -1.36 3.48
CA TYR A 186 -19.55 -0.54 3.91
C TYR A 186 -20.27 -1.05 5.18
N LYS A 187 -20.01 -2.28 5.59
CA LYS A 187 -20.45 -2.77 6.90
C LYS A 187 -19.78 -2.05 8.08
N PHE A 188 -18.69 -1.33 7.80
CA PHE A 188 -17.96 -0.53 8.78
C PHE A 188 -18.34 0.96 8.75
N LEU A 189 -19.37 1.34 7.99
CA LEU A 189 -19.86 2.72 7.96
C LEU A 189 -20.28 3.17 9.35
N GLY A 190 -19.83 4.37 9.77
CA GLY A 190 -20.14 4.97 11.08
C GLY A 190 -19.53 4.24 12.28
N CYS A 191 -18.64 3.27 12.09
CA CYS A 191 -18.03 2.54 13.19
C CYS A 191 -16.98 3.39 13.94
N ASN A 192 -16.61 2.94 15.13
CA ASN A 192 -15.45 3.50 15.82
C ASN A 192 -14.16 3.13 15.09
N VAL A 193 -13.14 4.01 15.19
CA VAL A 193 -11.81 3.72 14.65
C VAL A 193 -11.20 2.47 15.28
N TYR A 194 -11.42 2.26 16.58
CA TYR A 194 -10.98 1.08 17.32
C TYR A 194 -12.16 0.12 17.50
N ILE A 195 -12.00 -1.12 17.03
CA ILE A 195 -13.08 -2.11 16.96
C ILE A 195 -12.62 -3.40 17.64
N SER A 196 -13.50 -3.99 18.45
CA SER A 196 -13.23 -5.28 19.08
C SER A 196 -13.21 -6.43 18.05
N SER A 197 -12.53 -7.54 18.39
CA SER A 197 -12.51 -8.73 17.53
C SER A 197 -13.89 -9.32 17.29
N GLY A 198 -14.76 -9.31 18.33
CA GLY A 198 -16.14 -9.79 18.21
C GLY A 198 -16.96 -8.95 17.24
N GLU A 199 -16.87 -7.63 17.31
CA GLU A 199 -17.57 -6.72 16.39
C GLU A 199 -17.09 -6.86 14.96
N VAL A 200 -15.76 -6.98 14.72
CA VAL A 200 -15.23 -7.20 13.37
C VAL A 200 -15.73 -8.51 12.81
N LEU A 201 -15.74 -9.59 13.60
CA LEU A 201 -16.25 -10.90 13.17
C LEU A 201 -17.75 -10.86 12.86
N GLU A 202 -18.56 -10.15 13.67
CA GLU A 202 -19.97 -9.92 13.41
C GLU A 202 -20.19 -9.20 12.08
N ARG A 203 -19.47 -8.09 11.84
CA ARG A 203 -19.51 -7.33 10.57
C ARG A 203 -19.04 -8.15 9.38
N ALA A 204 -18.13 -9.09 9.59
CA ALA A 204 -17.70 -10.06 8.60
C ALA A 204 -18.67 -11.26 8.44
N ASN A 205 -19.86 -11.28 9.09
CA ASN A 205 -20.80 -12.39 9.13
C ASN A 205 -20.19 -13.70 9.64
N GLY A 206 -19.25 -13.66 10.57
CA GLY A 206 -18.54 -14.83 11.09
C GLY A 206 -17.45 -15.38 10.20
N ASP A 207 -17.14 -14.72 9.08
CA ASP A 207 -16.14 -15.21 8.13
C ASP A 207 -14.72 -14.73 8.52
N GLU A 208 -13.96 -15.62 9.17
CA GLU A 208 -12.56 -15.38 9.55
C GLU A 208 -11.66 -15.15 8.33
N LYS A 209 -11.95 -15.76 7.18
CA LYS A 209 -11.18 -15.55 5.96
C LYS A 209 -11.33 -14.14 5.44
N LEU A 210 -12.53 -13.58 5.50
CA LEU A 210 -12.75 -12.17 5.16
C LEU A 210 -11.99 -11.26 6.11
N VAL A 211 -12.00 -11.52 7.42
CA VAL A 211 -11.21 -10.74 8.41
C VAL A 211 -9.73 -10.80 8.08
N GLU A 212 -9.19 -11.98 7.75
CA GLU A 212 -7.79 -12.13 7.32
C GLU A 212 -7.48 -11.29 6.08
N LEU A 213 -8.38 -11.27 5.09
CA LEU A 213 -8.21 -10.47 3.88
C LEU A 213 -8.29 -8.95 4.16
N LEU A 214 -9.21 -8.51 5.02
CA LEU A 214 -9.29 -7.09 5.43
C LEU A 214 -7.99 -6.62 6.11
N VAL A 215 -7.36 -7.47 6.91
CA VAL A 215 -6.03 -7.19 7.48
C VAL A 215 -4.95 -7.22 6.40
N TRP A 216 -4.99 -8.20 5.50
CA TRP A 216 -3.98 -8.34 4.44
C TRP A 216 -3.97 -7.15 3.49
N PHE A 217 -5.14 -6.64 3.09
CA PHE A 217 -5.28 -5.45 2.25
C PHE A 217 -4.95 -4.13 2.98
N GLY A 218 -4.66 -4.18 4.29
CA GLY A 218 -4.34 -3.00 5.09
C GLY A 218 -5.55 -2.16 5.49
N PHE A 219 -6.76 -2.66 5.27
CA PHE A 219 -7.99 -2.01 5.75
C PHE A 219 -8.08 -2.02 7.28
N LEU A 220 -7.78 -3.18 7.87
CA LEU A 220 -7.66 -3.35 9.32
C LEU A 220 -6.21 -3.46 9.73
N GLY A 221 -5.82 -2.65 10.69
CA GLY A 221 -4.60 -2.83 11.47
C GLY A 221 -4.90 -3.44 12.84
N VAL A 222 -3.85 -3.72 13.59
CA VAL A 222 -3.94 -4.30 14.93
C VAL A 222 -3.17 -3.42 15.92
N LYS A 223 -3.79 -3.10 17.03
CA LYS A 223 -3.18 -2.35 18.13
C LYS A 223 -3.20 -3.14 19.42
N GLU A 224 -2.01 -3.39 19.95
CA GLU A 224 -1.82 -3.95 21.29
C GLU A 224 -1.80 -2.81 22.35
N PRO A 225 -2.21 -3.06 23.60
CA PRO A 225 -2.28 -2.01 24.63
C PRO A 225 -0.94 -1.32 24.94
N ARG A 226 0.18 -2.02 24.71
CA ARG A 226 1.52 -1.50 24.97
C ARG A 226 2.16 -0.78 23.80
N GLN A 227 1.53 -0.81 22.63
CA GLN A 227 2.01 -0.14 21.42
C GLN A 227 1.46 1.28 21.36
N LEU A 228 2.26 2.25 20.93
CA LEU A 228 1.81 3.62 20.69
C LEU A 228 0.93 3.69 19.45
N GLU A 229 1.37 3.05 18.37
CA GLU A 229 0.71 3.06 17.06
C GLU A 229 0.20 1.67 16.68
N PRO A 230 -0.89 1.60 15.90
CA PRO A 230 -1.37 0.35 15.32
C PRO A 230 -0.36 -0.17 14.27
N ARG A 231 -0.35 -1.47 14.06
CA ARG A 231 0.45 -2.11 13.00
C ARG A 231 -0.44 -2.61 11.89
N PHE A 232 0.02 -2.40 10.66
CA PHE A 232 -0.65 -2.83 9.44
C PHE A 232 0.14 -3.93 8.69
N SER A 233 -0.47 -4.54 7.68
CA SER A 233 0.12 -5.66 6.94
C SER A 233 1.48 -5.34 6.31
N TYR A 234 1.65 -4.14 5.76
CA TYR A 234 2.90 -3.72 5.13
C TYR A 234 4.07 -3.60 6.14
N GLU A 235 3.81 -3.30 7.42
CA GLU A 235 4.84 -3.22 8.47
C GLU A 235 5.33 -4.61 8.94
N VAL A 236 4.60 -5.65 8.61
CA VAL A 236 4.95 -7.06 8.91
C VAL A 236 5.22 -7.87 7.66
N ARG A 237 5.51 -7.22 6.54
CA ARG A 237 5.74 -7.85 5.24
C ARG A 237 4.61 -8.81 4.87
N TYR A 238 3.36 -8.35 5.08
CA TYR A 238 2.15 -9.11 4.81
C TYR A 238 2.01 -10.45 5.55
N ASN A 239 2.75 -10.62 6.64
CA ASN A 239 2.58 -11.77 7.54
C ASN A 239 1.38 -11.54 8.47
N VAL A 240 0.17 -11.74 7.93
CA VAL A 240 -1.10 -11.51 8.64
C VAL A 240 -1.24 -12.37 9.90
N ALA A 241 -0.73 -13.59 9.89
CA ALA A 241 -0.77 -14.47 11.06
C ALA A 241 -0.08 -13.83 12.28
N LYS A 242 1.02 -13.08 12.04
CA LYS A 242 1.75 -12.35 13.09
C LYS A 242 0.91 -11.21 13.69
N LEU A 243 0.07 -10.56 12.88
CA LEU A 243 -0.85 -9.51 13.36
C LEU A 243 -2.04 -10.09 14.10
N LEU A 244 -2.60 -11.19 13.61
CA LEU A 244 -3.81 -11.77 14.18
C LEU A 244 -3.57 -12.56 15.47
N ALA A 245 -2.34 -13.01 15.73
CA ALA A 245 -2.03 -13.77 16.95
C ALA A 245 -2.47 -13.07 18.24
N PRO A 246 -2.12 -11.78 18.52
CA PRO A 246 -2.56 -11.10 19.72
C PRO A 246 -4.07 -10.82 19.74
N VAL A 247 -4.74 -10.69 18.58
CA VAL A 247 -6.20 -10.54 18.50
C VAL A 247 -6.90 -11.81 18.91
N LYS A 248 -6.45 -12.97 18.44
CA LYS A 248 -6.99 -14.29 18.81
C LYS A 248 -6.85 -14.57 20.32
N GLU A 249 -5.88 -13.99 20.95
CA GLU A 249 -5.66 -14.08 22.41
C GLU A 249 -6.42 -12.99 23.19
N ASN A 250 -7.27 -12.20 22.57
CA ASN A 250 -7.99 -11.02 23.15
C ASN A 250 -7.04 -10.00 23.82
N LYS A 251 -5.82 -9.88 23.30
CA LYS A 251 -4.78 -8.94 23.78
C LYS A 251 -4.65 -7.69 22.92
N ALA A 252 -5.40 -7.59 21.83
CA ALA A 252 -5.35 -6.49 20.89
C ALA A 252 -6.74 -6.16 20.33
N VAL A 253 -6.85 -4.97 19.75
CA VAL A 253 -8.04 -4.51 19.02
C VAL A 253 -7.72 -4.25 17.57
N PHE A 254 -8.72 -4.30 16.72
CA PHE A 254 -8.59 -3.85 15.35
C PHE A 254 -8.68 -2.33 15.24
N VAL A 255 -8.07 -1.78 14.22
CA VAL A 255 -8.06 -0.35 13.93
C VAL A 255 -8.31 -0.13 12.44
N ILE A 256 -9.29 0.72 12.09
CA ILE A 256 -9.50 1.13 10.70
C ILE A 256 -8.33 2.00 10.26
N HIS A 257 -7.74 1.67 9.10
CA HIS A 257 -6.64 2.46 8.54
C HIS A 257 -7.07 3.90 8.22
N PRO A 258 -6.24 4.92 8.50
CA PRO A 258 -6.57 6.32 8.25
C PRO A 258 -7.07 6.62 6.83
N ALA A 259 -6.56 5.92 5.81
CA ALA A 259 -6.98 6.08 4.42
C ALA A 259 -8.49 5.90 4.17
N PHE A 260 -9.17 5.11 4.99
CA PHE A 260 -10.58 4.73 4.78
C PHE A 260 -11.56 5.42 5.74
N ARG A 261 -11.04 6.08 6.80
CA ARG A 261 -11.88 6.62 7.88
C ARG A 261 -12.85 7.69 7.40
N ARG A 262 -12.41 8.53 6.46
CA ARG A 262 -13.23 9.62 5.95
C ARG A 262 -14.40 9.11 5.10
N ALA A 263 -14.14 8.17 4.18
CA ALA A 263 -15.18 7.54 3.35
C ALA A 263 -16.18 6.72 4.16
N LEU A 264 -15.76 6.17 5.30
CA LEU A 264 -16.60 5.37 6.19
C LEU A 264 -17.22 6.17 7.32
N GLU A 265 -17.01 7.49 7.38
CA GLU A 265 -17.53 8.35 8.45
C GLU A 265 -17.20 7.82 9.86
N CYS A 266 -15.98 7.26 10.03
CA CYS A 266 -15.57 6.66 11.29
C CYS A 266 -15.51 7.72 12.40
N THR A 267 -15.92 7.33 13.61
CA THR A 267 -15.91 8.16 14.81
C THR A 267 -14.82 7.73 15.79
N GLY A 268 -14.17 8.68 16.49
CA GLY A 268 -13.20 8.38 17.54
C GLY A 268 -11.83 8.99 17.32
#